data_745dbec0417315cc6f513a2ddb47db78
#
_entry.id   745dbec0417315cc6f513a2ddb47db78
#
_cell.length_a   1.000
_cell.length_b   1.000
_cell.length_c   1.000
_cell.angle_alpha   90.00
_cell.angle_beta   90.00
_cell.angle_gamma   90.00
#
_symmetry.space_group_name_H-M   'P 1'
#
loop_
_entity.id
_entity.type
_entity.pdbx_description
1 polymer ?
#
loop_
_entity_poly.entity_id
_entity_poly.type
_entity_poly.pdbx_seq_one_letter_code
_entity_poly.pdbx_strand_id
1 'polypeptide(L)'
;MASVWAGVVSFGLVSIPVKLYVAARPETVSFNQLHSVCHSRLRQKLYCPTCERDVERGEIVKGYKLDGYVIMDDADFEAAEREASRALEVLEFVDAGSVDPVYLERSYYLAPQEASERAYHVLLSALAEAKKAAVARFVMGTREYHALLRAGEGKLLLHTLYYADEVRELEARWKPVQPSPQEVELAVKLVEALARDFDPAKYHDEHRARLLELIHAKAEGKQVVAPAERREPAKVVNLMEALRQSVEQVKKPLAKAEAPTRPAAAAKRKRAAAAAEARPVRKAVRK
;
A
#
# COMPACT_ATOMS: atom_id res chain seq x y z
N MET A 1 9.61 12.41 -4.12
CA MET A 1 9.28 11.66 -2.88
C MET A 1 10.24 12.05 -1.78
N ALA A 2 9.75 12.24 -0.54
CA ALA A 2 10.64 12.43 0.61
C ALA A 2 11.18 11.07 1.08
N SER A 3 12.47 10.99 1.44
CA SER A 3 13.05 9.81 2.05
C SER A 3 12.58 9.71 3.51
N VAL A 4 12.27 8.49 3.95
CA VAL A 4 11.83 8.21 5.32
C VAL A 4 12.98 7.78 6.23
N TRP A 5 14.08 7.34 5.64
CA TRP A 5 15.28 6.90 6.34
C TRP A 5 16.50 7.05 5.42
N ALA A 6 17.65 7.32 5.99
CA ALA A 6 18.93 7.34 5.29
C ALA A 6 20.00 6.68 6.16
N GLY A 7 20.80 5.83 5.55
CA GLY A 7 21.83 5.06 6.23
C GLY A 7 22.71 4.29 5.27
N VAL A 8 23.28 3.20 5.73
CA VAL A 8 24.26 2.40 5.01
C VAL A 8 23.83 0.92 5.02
N VAL A 9 23.74 0.28 3.85
CA VAL A 9 23.66 -1.18 3.77
C VAL A 9 25.07 -1.73 4.03
N SER A 10 25.19 -2.58 5.05
CA SER A 10 26.47 -3.17 5.43
C SER A 10 26.43 -4.70 5.38
N PHE A 11 27.41 -5.30 4.72
CA PHE A 11 27.64 -6.76 4.73
C PHE A 11 29.13 -7.06 4.56
N GLY A 12 29.70 -7.76 5.53
CA GLY A 12 31.14 -7.95 5.60
C GLY A 12 31.88 -6.61 5.66
N LEU A 13 32.78 -6.37 4.70
CA LEU A 13 33.53 -5.10 4.59
C LEU A 13 32.88 -4.09 3.63
N VAL A 14 31.75 -4.42 3.05
CA VAL A 14 31.07 -3.56 2.09
C VAL A 14 30.08 -2.65 2.81
N SER A 15 30.14 -1.37 2.46
CA SER A 15 29.25 -0.33 2.97
C SER A 15 28.67 0.49 1.82
N ILE A 16 27.37 0.50 1.65
CA ILE A 16 26.66 1.18 0.55
C ILE A 16 25.71 2.22 1.12
N PRO A 17 26.02 3.52 1.03
CA PRO A 17 25.11 4.59 1.42
C PRO A 17 23.81 4.59 0.61
N VAL A 18 22.68 4.58 1.31
CA VAL A 18 21.34 4.46 0.68
C VAL A 18 20.30 5.34 1.38
N LYS A 19 19.19 5.59 0.68
CA LYS A 19 17.98 6.21 1.22
C LYS A 19 16.79 5.30 0.98
N LEU A 20 15.86 5.23 1.95
CA LEU A 20 14.58 4.54 1.82
C LEU A 20 13.47 5.50 1.45
N TYR A 21 12.62 5.04 0.54
CA TYR A 21 11.40 5.72 0.12
C TYR A 21 10.22 4.76 0.23
N VAL A 22 9.08 5.24 0.71
CA VAL A 22 7.87 4.41 0.79
C VAL A 22 7.46 3.97 -0.62
N ALA A 23 7.40 2.65 -0.86
CA ALA A 23 7.09 2.10 -2.17
C ALA A 23 5.58 2.08 -2.46
N ALA A 24 4.77 1.83 -1.44
CA ALA A 24 3.32 1.77 -1.55
C ALA A 24 2.66 2.31 -0.30
N ARG A 25 1.57 3.01 -0.48
CA ARG A 25 0.70 3.49 0.58
C ARG A 25 -0.75 3.38 0.14
N PRO A 26 -1.68 3.07 1.05
CA PRO A 26 -3.09 3.07 0.71
C PRO A 26 -3.53 4.49 0.35
N GLU A 27 -4.30 4.61 -0.73
CA GLU A 27 -5.00 5.85 -1.10
C GLU A 27 -6.47 5.74 -0.71
N THR A 28 -6.81 6.18 0.48
CA THR A 28 -8.18 6.18 1.00
C THR A 28 -8.79 7.58 0.92
N VAL A 29 -10.11 7.64 0.68
CA VAL A 29 -10.86 8.90 0.81
C VAL A 29 -11.00 9.22 2.29
N SER A 30 -10.41 10.33 2.73
CA SER A 30 -10.45 10.77 4.12
C SER A 30 -11.59 11.79 4.33
N PHE A 31 -12.31 11.65 5.44
CA PHE A 31 -13.38 12.55 5.85
C PHE A 31 -13.01 13.27 7.13
N ASN A 32 -13.31 14.57 7.19
CA ASN A 32 -13.22 15.31 8.44
C ASN A 32 -14.49 15.09 9.27
N GLN A 33 -14.36 14.98 10.57
CA GLN A 33 -15.49 14.96 11.49
C GLN A 33 -16.02 16.38 11.64
N LEU A 34 -17.30 16.56 11.34
CA LEU A 34 -17.98 17.86 11.41
C LEU A 34 -19.12 17.80 12.43
N HIS A 35 -19.39 18.93 13.08
CA HIS A 35 -20.57 19.07 13.92
C HIS A 35 -21.84 19.11 13.06
N SER A 36 -22.83 18.28 13.39
CA SER A 36 -24.03 18.08 12.57
C SER A 36 -24.88 19.34 12.35
N VAL A 37 -24.83 20.29 13.28
CA VAL A 37 -25.66 21.52 13.24
C VAL A 37 -24.96 22.63 12.47
N CYS A 38 -23.68 22.93 12.78
CA CYS A 38 -22.96 24.06 12.21
C CYS A 38 -21.93 23.69 11.15
N HIS A 39 -21.74 22.40 10.89
CA HIS A 39 -20.78 21.82 9.95
C HIS A 39 -19.32 22.26 10.18
N SER A 40 -19.02 22.77 11.38
CA SER A 40 -17.65 23.13 11.76
C SER A 40 -16.82 21.87 12.06
N ARG A 41 -15.53 21.91 11.71
CA ARG A 41 -14.61 20.83 12.00
C ARG A 41 -14.43 20.65 13.50
N LEU A 42 -14.63 19.41 13.98
CA LEU A 42 -14.42 19.08 15.39
C LEU A 42 -12.92 19.03 15.72
N ARG A 43 -12.59 19.47 16.94
CA ARG A 43 -11.26 19.35 17.54
C ARG A 43 -11.38 18.44 18.75
N GLN A 44 -10.43 17.50 18.88
CA GLN A 44 -10.34 16.64 20.04
C GLN A 44 -9.56 17.36 21.13
N LYS A 45 -10.11 17.35 22.35
CA LYS A 45 -9.43 17.77 23.58
C LYS A 45 -9.11 16.55 24.41
N LEU A 46 -7.95 16.54 25.01
CA LEU A 46 -7.57 15.51 25.97
C LEU A 46 -8.09 15.93 27.36
N TYR A 47 -8.83 15.04 27.98
CA TYR A 47 -9.48 15.30 29.26
C TYR A 47 -9.04 14.25 30.31
N CYS A 48 -8.62 14.72 31.49
CA CYS A 48 -8.31 13.85 32.61
C CYS A 48 -9.55 13.65 33.48
N PRO A 49 -10.13 12.44 33.56
CA PRO A 49 -11.34 12.23 34.34
C PRO A 49 -11.14 12.35 35.85
N THR A 50 -9.92 12.15 36.35
CA THR A 50 -9.59 12.27 37.76
C THR A 50 -9.39 13.73 38.19
N CYS A 51 -8.78 14.54 37.32
CA CYS A 51 -8.58 15.98 37.60
C CYS A 51 -9.72 16.86 37.08
N GLU A 52 -10.67 16.27 36.37
CA GLU A 52 -11.87 16.93 35.81
C GLU A 52 -11.53 18.17 34.95
N ARG A 53 -10.41 18.12 34.19
CA ARG A 53 -9.96 19.23 33.33
C ARG A 53 -9.35 18.77 32.01
N ASP A 54 -9.30 19.69 31.07
CA ASP A 54 -8.54 19.52 29.84
C ASP A 54 -7.04 19.44 30.17
N VAL A 55 -6.31 18.58 29.43
CA VAL A 55 -4.86 18.35 29.62
C VAL A 55 -4.12 18.82 28.38
N GLU A 56 -3.06 19.57 28.58
CA GLU A 56 -2.17 20.01 27.51
C GLU A 56 -1.19 18.89 27.13
N ARG A 57 -0.69 18.94 25.88
CA ARG A 57 0.22 17.90 25.40
C ARG A 57 1.52 17.78 26.21
N GLY A 58 2.00 18.87 26.79
CA GLY A 58 3.19 18.87 27.65
C GLY A 58 3.01 18.21 29.02
N GLU A 59 1.75 17.96 29.43
CA GLU A 59 1.43 17.27 30.70
C GLU A 59 1.26 15.75 30.51
N ILE A 60 1.42 15.23 29.28
CA ILE A 60 1.22 13.81 28.95
C ILE A 60 2.52 13.06 29.16
N VAL A 61 2.47 12.03 29.96
CA VAL A 61 3.57 11.07 30.15
C VAL A 61 3.17 9.71 29.61
N LYS A 62 4.14 8.91 29.20
CA LYS A 62 3.92 7.55 28.73
C LYS A 62 3.95 6.59 29.91
N GLY A 63 2.93 5.76 30.06
CA GLY A 63 2.84 4.77 31.13
C GLY A 63 2.60 3.37 30.58
N TYR A 64 3.40 2.40 30.99
CA TYR A 64 3.21 0.99 30.68
C TYR A 64 2.38 0.31 31.79
N LYS A 65 1.36 -0.47 31.41
CA LYS A 65 0.50 -1.14 32.38
C LYS A 65 1.09 -2.49 32.79
N LEU A 66 1.48 -2.61 34.04
CA LEU A 66 1.73 -3.87 34.75
C LEU A 66 0.60 -4.11 35.76
N ASP A 67 0.94 -4.31 37.03
CA ASP A 67 -0.02 -4.32 38.14
C ASP A 67 -0.53 -2.91 38.50
N GLY A 68 0.19 -1.87 38.05
CA GLY A 68 -0.10 -0.44 38.04
C GLY A 68 0.43 0.17 36.74
N TYR A 69 0.62 1.52 36.71
CA TYR A 69 1.29 2.19 35.61
C TYR A 69 2.73 2.52 35.99
N VAL A 70 3.69 2.04 35.22
CA VAL A 70 5.07 2.46 35.26
C VAL A 70 5.26 3.62 34.29
N ILE A 71 5.62 4.78 34.80
CA ILE A 71 5.85 5.97 33.96
C ILE A 71 7.24 5.85 33.34
N MET A 72 7.29 6.06 32.03
CA MET A 72 8.53 6.06 31.23
C MET A 72 8.80 7.48 30.76
N ASP A 73 10.00 7.97 30.97
CA ASP A 73 10.47 9.25 30.47
C ASP A 73 11.33 9.09 29.20
N ASP A 74 11.72 10.19 28.59
CA ASP A 74 12.50 10.13 27.33
C ASP A 74 13.90 9.55 27.57
N ALA A 75 14.48 9.69 28.79
CA ALA A 75 15.79 9.10 29.14
C ALA A 75 15.70 7.56 29.23
N ASP A 76 14.58 7.01 29.69
CA ASP A 76 14.34 5.56 29.70
C ASP A 76 14.29 4.99 28.27
N PHE A 77 13.65 5.73 27.34
CA PHE A 77 13.61 5.34 25.94
C PHE A 77 14.99 5.44 25.29
N GLU A 78 15.76 6.50 25.57
CA GLU A 78 17.13 6.64 25.08
C GLU A 78 18.04 5.52 25.61
N ALA A 79 17.88 5.11 26.87
CA ALA A 79 18.63 4.00 27.45
C ALA A 79 18.25 2.64 26.81
N ALA A 80 17.01 2.48 26.34
CA ALA A 80 16.56 1.30 25.64
C ALA A 80 16.96 1.31 24.14
N GLU A 81 17.21 2.50 23.58
CA GLU A 81 17.75 2.63 22.23
C GLU A 81 19.19 2.12 22.25
N ARG A 82 19.45 0.94 21.69
CA ARG A 82 20.80 0.58 21.24
C ARG A 82 21.28 1.73 20.37
N GLU A 83 22.57 2.08 20.47
CA GLU A 83 23.19 3.08 19.61
C GLU A 83 22.60 2.96 18.22
N ALA A 84 21.82 3.95 17.81
CA ALA A 84 21.04 3.89 16.58
C ALA A 84 22.01 3.91 15.40
N SER A 85 22.64 2.77 15.18
CA SER A 85 23.47 2.51 14.01
C SER A 85 22.56 2.76 12.81
N ARG A 86 22.84 3.80 12.04
CA ARG A 86 22.17 4.06 10.76
C ARG A 86 22.62 3.04 9.70
N ALA A 87 22.85 1.80 10.17
CA ALA A 87 23.22 0.67 9.34
C ALA A 87 22.04 -0.27 9.16
N LEU A 88 21.82 -0.66 7.93
CA LEU A 88 21.04 -1.82 7.54
C LEU A 88 22.02 -2.96 7.44
N GLU A 89 22.14 -3.72 8.52
CA GLU A 89 23.08 -4.80 8.65
C GLU A 89 22.51 -6.08 8.02
N VAL A 90 23.16 -6.58 6.99
CA VAL A 90 22.80 -7.86 6.37
C VAL A 90 23.30 -8.98 7.27
N LEU A 91 22.39 -9.86 7.69
CA LEU A 91 22.66 -11.00 8.56
C LEU A 91 22.97 -12.25 7.76
N GLU A 92 22.15 -12.53 6.74
CA GLU A 92 22.26 -13.72 5.90
C GLU A 92 21.58 -13.51 4.53
N PHE A 93 21.82 -14.46 3.62
CA PHE A 93 21.17 -14.52 2.31
C PHE A 93 20.34 -15.80 2.21
N VAL A 94 19.08 -15.64 1.82
CA VAL A 94 18.10 -16.72 1.66
C VAL A 94 17.59 -16.80 0.23
N ASP A 95 16.93 -17.88 -0.15
CA ASP A 95 16.23 -17.94 -1.43
C ASP A 95 15.11 -16.90 -1.47
N ALA A 96 15.02 -16.11 -2.54
CA ALA A 96 14.07 -15.01 -2.63
C ALA A 96 12.59 -15.45 -2.50
N GLY A 97 12.29 -16.69 -2.83
CA GLY A 97 10.95 -17.29 -2.70
C GLY A 97 10.70 -18.08 -1.42
N SER A 98 11.69 -18.21 -0.51
CA SER A 98 11.54 -19.02 0.71
C SER A 98 10.83 -18.30 1.86
N VAL A 99 10.76 -16.96 1.81
CA VAL A 99 10.10 -16.17 2.84
C VAL A 99 8.60 -16.12 2.55
N ASP A 100 7.79 -16.66 3.48
CA ASP A 100 6.35 -16.64 3.34
C ASP A 100 5.85 -15.17 3.34
N PRO A 101 4.99 -14.78 2.38
CA PRO A 101 4.43 -13.43 2.30
C PRO A 101 3.72 -12.94 3.58
N VAL A 102 3.29 -13.83 4.47
CA VAL A 102 2.69 -13.49 5.77
C VAL A 102 3.61 -12.67 6.66
N TYR A 103 4.93 -12.82 6.48
CA TYR A 103 5.92 -12.04 7.22
C TYR A 103 6.16 -10.64 6.66
N LEU A 104 5.71 -10.33 5.43
CA LEU A 104 5.95 -9.02 4.81
C LEU A 104 4.99 -7.95 5.37
N GLU A 105 5.53 -6.90 6.00
CA GLU A 105 4.73 -5.81 6.58
C GLU A 105 4.60 -4.63 5.60
N ARG A 106 5.71 -3.95 5.31
CA ARG A 106 5.75 -2.74 4.47
C ARG A 106 6.85 -2.81 3.44
N SER A 107 6.62 -2.16 2.31
CA SER A 107 7.56 -2.14 1.20
C SER A 107 8.16 -0.75 0.99
N TYR A 108 9.47 -0.73 0.74
CA TYR A 108 10.25 0.47 0.49
C TYR A 108 11.12 0.28 -0.74
N TYR A 109 11.40 1.37 -1.45
CA TYR A 109 12.46 1.43 -2.44
C TYR A 109 13.76 1.87 -1.76
N LEU A 110 14.84 1.16 -2.05
CA LEU A 110 16.19 1.61 -1.75
C LEU A 110 16.74 2.35 -2.96
N ALA A 111 17.29 3.54 -2.72
CA ALA A 111 18.04 4.28 -3.73
C ALA A 111 19.46 4.57 -3.24
N PRO A 112 20.46 4.55 -4.11
CA PRO A 112 21.83 4.90 -3.75
C PRO A 112 21.92 6.38 -3.36
N GLN A 113 22.87 6.73 -2.49
CA GLN A 113 23.32 8.10 -2.29
C GLN A 113 24.45 8.41 -3.28
N GLU A 114 24.83 9.68 -3.39
CA GLU A 114 25.92 10.11 -4.27
C GLU A 114 27.19 9.28 -4.05
N ALA A 115 27.85 8.92 -5.13
CA ALA A 115 29.06 8.10 -5.21
C ALA A 115 28.90 6.62 -4.78
N SER A 116 27.68 6.15 -4.46
CA SER A 116 27.44 4.73 -4.11
C SER A 116 26.75 3.92 -5.22
N GLU A 117 26.43 4.53 -6.36
CA GLU A 117 25.67 3.93 -7.46
C GLU A 117 26.30 2.63 -7.97
N ARG A 118 27.63 2.61 -8.14
CA ARG A 118 28.34 1.42 -8.63
C ARG A 118 28.17 0.23 -7.67
N ALA A 119 28.41 0.44 -6.37
CA ALA A 119 28.27 -0.62 -5.38
C ALA A 119 26.83 -1.09 -5.23
N TYR A 120 25.88 -0.16 -5.31
CA TYR A 120 24.45 -0.45 -5.33
C TYR A 120 24.05 -1.34 -6.51
N HIS A 121 24.49 -1.02 -7.74
CA HIS A 121 24.17 -1.82 -8.92
C HIS A 121 24.86 -3.19 -8.90
N VAL A 122 26.05 -3.29 -8.34
CA VAL A 122 26.72 -4.60 -8.13
C VAL A 122 25.87 -5.47 -7.19
N LEU A 123 25.41 -4.95 -6.06
CA LEU A 123 24.54 -5.67 -5.14
C LEU A 123 23.21 -6.07 -5.79
N LEU A 124 22.58 -5.14 -6.50
CA LEU A 124 21.33 -5.40 -7.24
C LEU A 124 21.48 -6.55 -8.22
N SER A 125 22.54 -6.51 -9.06
CA SER A 125 22.80 -7.55 -10.05
C SER A 125 23.13 -8.89 -9.40
N ALA A 126 23.94 -8.89 -8.34
CA ALA A 126 24.29 -10.10 -7.61
C ALA A 126 23.07 -10.80 -7.00
N LEU A 127 22.16 -10.05 -6.36
CA LEU A 127 20.93 -10.62 -5.80
C LEU A 127 19.98 -11.13 -6.89
N ALA A 128 19.90 -10.43 -8.02
CA ALA A 128 19.07 -10.85 -9.15
C ALA A 128 19.58 -12.13 -9.80
N GLU A 129 20.89 -12.22 -10.08
CA GLU A 129 21.54 -13.36 -10.72
C GLU A 129 21.53 -14.59 -9.81
N ALA A 130 21.86 -14.40 -8.52
CA ALA A 130 21.83 -15.47 -7.54
C ALA A 130 20.42 -15.91 -7.14
N LYS A 131 19.37 -15.16 -7.49
CA LYS A 131 17.98 -15.36 -7.05
C LYS A 131 17.85 -15.41 -5.53
N LYS A 132 18.67 -14.62 -4.84
CA LYS A 132 18.70 -14.53 -3.38
C LYS A 132 18.12 -13.19 -2.91
N ALA A 133 17.71 -13.20 -1.65
CA ALA A 133 17.35 -11.99 -0.89
C ALA A 133 18.21 -11.95 0.37
N ALA A 134 18.52 -10.77 0.85
CA ALA A 134 19.24 -10.57 2.10
C ALA A 134 18.26 -10.35 3.25
N VAL A 135 18.41 -11.09 4.32
CA VAL A 135 17.76 -10.78 5.60
C VAL A 135 18.67 -9.79 6.34
N ALA A 136 18.11 -8.68 6.72
CA ALA A 136 18.84 -7.60 7.35
C ALA A 136 18.13 -7.09 8.60
N ARG A 137 18.86 -6.35 9.42
CA ARG A 137 18.37 -5.69 10.62
C ARG A 137 18.69 -4.20 10.54
N PHE A 138 17.77 -3.35 10.95
CA PHE A 138 18.01 -1.90 11.03
C PHE A 138 17.03 -1.23 11.99
N VAL A 139 17.38 -0.03 12.43
CA VAL A 139 16.52 0.81 13.29
C VAL A 139 15.90 1.93 12.44
N MET A 140 14.59 2.10 12.56
CA MET A 140 13.86 3.20 11.94
C MET A 140 12.91 3.82 12.97
N GLY A 141 13.14 5.09 13.32
CA GLY A 141 12.50 5.73 14.48
C GLY A 141 13.00 5.08 15.77
N THR A 142 12.09 4.64 16.60
CA THR A 142 12.37 4.00 17.91
C THR A 142 12.25 2.48 17.88
N ARG A 143 12.13 1.86 16.69
CA ARG A 143 11.92 0.41 16.57
C ARG A 143 13.00 -0.23 15.70
N GLU A 144 13.51 -1.36 16.19
CA GLU A 144 14.31 -2.28 15.38
C GLU A 144 13.39 -3.11 14.48
N TYR A 145 13.81 -3.31 13.24
CA TYR A 145 13.11 -4.10 12.23
C TYR A 145 14.04 -5.15 11.64
N HIS A 146 13.53 -6.35 11.45
CA HIS A 146 14.06 -7.23 10.44
C HIS A 146 13.51 -6.84 9.07
N ALA A 147 14.30 -7.00 8.04
CA ALA A 147 13.92 -6.63 6.68
C ALA A 147 14.44 -7.63 5.66
N LEU A 148 13.68 -7.81 4.59
CA LEU A 148 14.06 -8.58 3.42
C LEU A 148 14.46 -7.61 2.31
N LEU A 149 15.74 -7.62 1.94
CA LEU A 149 16.26 -6.85 0.82
C LEU A 149 16.38 -7.75 -0.41
N ARG A 150 15.68 -7.41 -1.48
CA ARG A 150 15.66 -8.20 -2.72
C ARG A 150 15.77 -7.33 -3.96
N ALA A 151 16.21 -7.93 -5.06
CA ALA A 151 16.16 -7.31 -6.36
C ALA A 151 14.71 -7.21 -6.87
N GLY A 152 14.35 -6.04 -7.39
CA GLY A 152 13.15 -5.79 -8.17
C GLY A 152 13.52 -5.33 -9.58
N GLU A 153 12.56 -4.77 -10.31
CA GLU A 153 12.77 -4.24 -11.66
C GLU A 153 13.68 -2.99 -11.61
N GLY A 154 14.99 -3.19 -11.83
CA GLY A 154 16.01 -2.14 -11.88
C GLY A 154 16.29 -1.42 -10.56
N LYS A 155 15.83 -1.92 -9.43
CA LYS A 155 16.00 -1.32 -8.11
C LYS A 155 15.99 -2.35 -6.99
N LEU A 156 16.57 -1.99 -5.84
CA LEU A 156 16.43 -2.78 -4.62
C LEU A 156 15.12 -2.46 -3.91
N LEU A 157 14.45 -3.50 -3.48
CA LEU A 157 13.24 -3.46 -2.66
C LEU A 157 13.59 -3.93 -1.25
N LEU A 158 13.14 -3.20 -0.26
CA LEU A 158 13.21 -3.58 1.14
C LEU A 158 11.80 -3.78 1.67
N HIS A 159 11.57 -4.93 2.28
CA HIS A 159 10.32 -5.22 2.99
C HIS A 159 10.64 -5.36 4.47
N THR A 160 9.98 -4.58 5.34
CA THR A 160 10.01 -4.88 6.78
C THR A 160 9.29 -6.19 7.05
N LEU A 161 9.79 -6.93 8.03
CA LEU A 161 9.25 -8.24 8.41
C LEU A 161 8.60 -8.17 9.78
N TYR A 162 7.50 -8.89 9.94
CA TYR A 162 6.98 -9.22 11.27
C TYR A 162 7.92 -10.21 11.97
N TYR A 163 8.00 -10.12 13.28
CA TYR A 163 8.64 -11.15 14.09
C TYR A 163 7.77 -12.41 14.14
N ALA A 164 8.38 -13.55 14.46
CA ALA A 164 7.67 -14.83 14.49
C ALA A 164 6.51 -14.85 15.50
N ASP A 165 6.63 -14.14 16.60
CA ASP A 165 5.61 -13.99 17.65
C ASP A 165 4.50 -12.97 17.28
N GLU A 166 4.71 -12.15 16.26
CA GLU A 166 3.70 -11.23 15.72
C GLU A 166 2.78 -11.93 14.70
N VAL A 167 3.23 -13.04 14.11
CA VAL A 167 2.43 -13.85 13.18
C VAL A 167 1.48 -14.75 13.96
N ARG A 168 0.18 -14.54 13.75
CA ARG A 168 -0.87 -15.22 14.50
C ARG A 168 -1.18 -16.58 13.89
N GLU A 169 -1.29 -17.60 14.71
CA GLU A 169 -1.81 -18.90 14.29
C GLU A 169 -3.34 -18.85 14.08
N LEU A 170 -3.80 -19.59 13.07
CA LEU A 170 -5.23 -19.72 12.82
C LEU A 170 -5.86 -20.71 13.81
N GLU A 171 -6.59 -20.20 14.79
CA GLU A 171 -7.28 -21.01 15.81
C GLU A 171 -8.54 -21.73 15.26
N ALA A 172 -9.00 -21.36 14.07
CA ALA A 172 -10.18 -21.94 13.46
C ALA A 172 -9.95 -23.43 13.15
N ARG A 173 -10.85 -24.28 13.63
CA ARG A 173 -10.80 -25.72 13.38
C ARG A 173 -11.90 -26.11 12.40
N TRP A 174 -11.50 -26.77 11.31
CA TRP A 174 -12.44 -27.40 10.38
C TRP A 174 -12.13 -28.89 10.24
N LYS A 175 -13.15 -29.64 9.89
CA LYS A 175 -12.95 -31.07 9.62
C LYS A 175 -12.17 -31.22 8.31
N PRO A 176 -11.06 -31.94 8.29
CA PRO A 176 -10.35 -32.25 7.06
C PRO A 176 -11.27 -33.05 6.14
N VAL A 177 -11.46 -32.57 4.92
CA VAL A 177 -12.21 -33.27 3.86
C VAL A 177 -11.21 -33.57 2.75
N GLN A 178 -11.18 -34.83 2.31
CA GLN A 178 -10.37 -35.24 1.16
C GLN A 178 -11.27 -35.13 -0.10
N PRO A 179 -10.92 -34.21 -1.04
CA PRO A 179 -11.64 -34.13 -2.29
C PRO A 179 -11.35 -35.34 -3.18
N SER A 180 -12.27 -35.72 -4.05
CA SER A 180 -12.03 -36.78 -5.00
C SER A 180 -11.00 -36.35 -6.07
N PRO A 181 -10.18 -37.27 -6.62
CA PRO A 181 -9.24 -36.94 -7.68
C PRO A 181 -9.87 -36.26 -8.90
N GLN A 182 -11.12 -36.65 -9.23
CA GLN A 182 -11.88 -36.07 -10.35
C GLN A 182 -12.27 -34.61 -10.09
N GLU A 183 -12.65 -34.26 -8.84
CA GLU A 183 -12.94 -32.87 -8.45
C GLU A 183 -11.69 -32.01 -8.56
N VAL A 184 -10.56 -32.50 -8.07
CA VAL A 184 -9.28 -31.79 -8.16
C VAL A 184 -8.84 -31.59 -9.60
N GLU A 185 -8.91 -32.64 -10.46
CA GLU A 185 -8.56 -32.53 -11.87
C GLU A 185 -9.40 -31.49 -12.62
N LEU A 186 -10.71 -31.48 -12.36
CA LEU A 186 -11.61 -30.51 -13.00
C LEU A 186 -11.35 -29.08 -12.50
N ALA A 187 -11.07 -28.91 -11.21
CA ALA A 187 -10.69 -27.63 -10.63
C ALA A 187 -9.36 -27.10 -11.20
N VAL A 188 -8.35 -27.98 -11.37
CA VAL A 188 -7.07 -27.62 -12.01
C VAL A 188 -7.29 -27.12 -13.43
N LYS A 189 -8.08 -27.84 -14.24
CA LYS A 189 -8.43 -27.40 -15.62
C LYS A 189 -9.09 -26.03 -15.65
N LEU A 190 -9.93 -25.70 -14.67
CA LEU A 190 -10.56 -24.38 -14.58
C LEU A 190 -9.53 -23.30 -14.18
N VAL A 191 -8.66 -23.59 -13.22
CA VAL A 191 -7.56 -22.69 -12.80
C VAL A 191 -6.65 -22.38 -13.98
N GLU A 192 -6.19 -23.41 -14.72
CA GLU A 192 -5.34 -23.24 -15.90
C GLU A 192 -6.02 -22.44 -17.02
N ALA A 193 -7.32 -22.68 -17.25
CA ALA A 193 -8.09 -21.96 -18.25
C ALA A 193 -8.27 -20.46 -17.90
N LEU A 194 -8.25 -20.11 -16.62
CA LEU A 194 -8.35 -18.74 -16.13
C LEU A 194 -6.99 -18.10 -15.84
N ALA A 195 -5.91 -18.87 -15.84
CA ALA A 195 -4.57 -18.37 -15.56
C ALA A 195 -4.15 -17.29 -16.56
N ARG A 196 -3.65 -16.17 -16.07
CA ARG A 196 -3.15 -15.03 -16.84
C ARG A 196 -1.96 -14.43 -16.11
N ASP A 197 -1.11 -13.71 -16.81
CA ASP A 197 -0.06 -12.90 -16.20
C ASP A 197 -0.67 -11.79 -15.36
N PHE A 198 -0.08 -11.55 -14.20
CA PHE A 198 -0.53 -10.51 -13.30
C PHE A 198 -0.21 -9.13 -13.86
N ASP A 199 -1.25 -8.38 -14.17
CA ASP A 199 -1.15 -6.99 -14.63
C ASP A 199 -1.89 -6.09 -13.63
N PRO A 200 -1.15 -5.36 -12.76
CA PRO A 200 -1.76 -4.52 -11.73
C PRO A 200 -2.63 -3.40 -12.30
N ALA A 201 -2.39 -2.98 -13.55
CA ALA A 201 -3.17 -1.92 -14.18
C ALA A 201 -4.63 -2.31 -14.50
N LYS A 202 -4.94 -3.60 -14.44
CA LYS A 202 -6.33 -4.10 -14.65
C LYS A 202 -7.21 -4.00 -13.41
N TYR A 203 -6.60 -3.82 -12.24
CA TYR A 203 -7.32 -3.81 -10.96
C TYR A 203 -7.46 -2.39 -10.46
N HIS A 204 -8.69 -1.88 -10.45
CA HIS A 204 -9.01 -0.53 -10.00
C HIS A 204 -9.88 -0.59 -8.74
N ASP A 205 -9.70 0.39 -7.85
CA ASP A 205 -10.58 0.56 -6.70
C ASP A 205 -11.92 1.19 -7.14
N GLU A 206 -12.85 0.32 -7.54
CA GLU A 206 -14.19 0.75 -7.95
C GLU A 206 -14.98 1.37 -6.80
N HIS A 207 -14.72 0.98 -5.55
CA HIS A 207 -15.38 1.58 -4.40
C HIS A 207 -14.97 3.04 -4.23
N ARG A 208 -13.67 3.31 -4.32
CA ARG A 208 -13.12 4.68 -4.27
C ARG A 208 -13.65 5.53 -5.42
N ALA A 209 -13.68 4.99 -6.63
CA ALA A 209 -14.20 5.70 -7.81
C ALA A 209 -15.66 6.11 -7.60
N ARG A 210 -16.51 5.14 -7.19
CA ARG A 210 -17.93 5.41 -6.87
C ARG A 210 -18.11 6.42 -5.75
N LEU A 211 -17.28 6.33 -4.69
CA LEU A 211 -17.36 7.26 -3.57
C LEU A 211 -17.02 8.69 -3.99
N LEU A 212 -16.00 8.88 -4.83
CA LEU A 212 -15.65 10.19 -5.39
C LEU A 212 -16.76 10.74 -6.30
N GLU A 213 -17.37 9.90 -7.15
CA GLU A 213 -18.52 10.31 -7.95
C GLU A 213 -19.70 10.77 -7.09
N LEU A 214 -20.00 10.06 -5.99
CA LEU A 214 -21.03 10.44 -5.03
C LEU A 214 -20.73 11.79 -4.35
N ILE A 215 -19.46 12.02 -3.97
CA ILE A 215 -19.03 13.29 -3.37
C ILE A 215 -19.23 14.43 -4.38
N HIS A 216 -18.81 14.25 -5.63
CA HIS A 216 -18.99 15.26 -6.68
C HIS A 216 -20.47 15.52 -6.98
N ALA A 217 -21.28 14.48 -7.09
CA ALA A 217 -22.73 14.64 -7.32
C ALA A 217 -23.42 15.41 -6.18
N LYS A 218 -23.05 15.12 -4.92
CA LYS A 218 -23.55 15.87 -3.75
C LYS A 218 -23.06 17.31 -3.74
N ALA A 219 -21.82 17.57 -4.13
CA ALA A 219 -21.29 18.93 -4.21
C ALA A 219 -22.01 19.78 -5.27
N GLU A 220 -22.50 19.13 -6.36
CA GLU A 220 -23.31 19.75 -7.40
C GLU A 220 -24.82 19.83 -7.06
N GLY A 221 -25.24 19.40 -5.86
CA GLY A 221 -26.64 19.41 -5.43
C GLY A 221 -27.53 18.34 -6.11
N LYS A 222 -26.95 17.35 -6.77
CA LYS A 222 -27.67 16.26 -7.42
C LYS A 222 -28.11 15.21 -6.39
N GLN A 223 -29.34 14.70 -6.52
CA GLN A 223 -29.77 13.55 -5.72
C GLN A 223 -29.02 12.30 -6.16
N VAL A 224 -28.42 11.61 -5.20
CA VAL A 224 -27.72 10.36 -5.45
C VAL A 224 -28.71 9.21 -5.32
N VAL A 225 -28.93 8.49 -6.41
CA VAL A 225 -29.74 7.26 -6.42
C VAL A 225 -28.84 6.12 -5.91
N ALA A 226 -29.33 5.39 -4.90
CA ALA A 226 -28.61 4.21 -4.37
C ALA A 226 -28.41 3.18 -5.51
N PRO A 227 -27.24 2.54 -5.62
CA PRO A 227 -27.03 1.48 -6.59
C PRO A 227 -27.96 0.31 -6.32
N ALA A 228 -28.50 -0.26 -7.39
CA ALA A 228 -29.40 -1.41 -7.34
C ALA A 228 -28.75 -2.61 -6.63
N GLU A 229 -29.59 -3.43 -6.06
CA GLU A 229 -29.35 -4.56 -5.17
C GLU A 229 -28.11 -5.42 -5.46
N ARG A 230 -27.46 -5.84 -4.35
CA ARG A 230 -26.46 -6.91 -4.37
C ARG A 230 -27.08 -8.19 -4.96
N ARG A 231 -26.43 -8.72 -6.01
CA ARG A 231 -26.74 -10.08 -6.47
C ARG A 231 -26.43 -11.03 -5.31
N GLU A 232 -27.44 -11.76 -4.85
CA GLU A 232 -27.22 -12.82 -3.89
C GLU A 232 -26.26 -13.87 -4.48
N PRO A 233 -25.32 -14.39 -3.68
CA PRO A 233 -24.44 -15.46 -4.14
C PRO A 233 -25.29 -16.68 -4.50
N ALA A 234 -25.11 -17.23 -5.70
CA ALA A 234 -25.79 -18.44 -6.14
C ALA A 234 -25.49 -19.58 -5.14
N LYS A 235 -26.54 -20.24 -4.62
CA LYS A 235 -26.36 -21.43 -3.80
C LYS A 235 -25.82 -22.56 -4.69
N VAL A 236 -24.59 -22.97 -4.44
CA VAL A 236 -23.99 -24.11 -5.12
C VAL A 236 -24.61 -25.39 -4.59
N VAL A 237 -25.52 -25.99 -5.36
CA VAL A 237 -26.21 -27.23 -4.96
C VAL A 237 -25.36 -28.47 -5.30
N ASN A 238 -24.54 -28.39 -6.34
CA ASN A 238 -23.65 -29.47 -6.77
C ASN A 238 -22.31 -28.90 -7.30
N LEU A 239 -21.23 -29.16 -6.56
CA LEU A 239 -19.90 -28.62 -6.90
C LEU A 239 -19.40 -29.13 -8.27
N MET A 240 -19.59 -30.43 -8.57
CA MET A 240 -19.14 -31.04 -9.85
C MET A 240 -19.83 -30.43 -11.05
N GLU A 241 -21.12 -30.18 -10.92
CA GLU A 241 -21.90 -29.57 -12.01
C GLU A 241 -21.53 -28.10 -12.21
N ALA A 242 -21.33 -27.35 -11.14
CA ALA A 242 -20.86 -25.96 -11.16
C ALA A 242 -19.47 -25.86 -11.82
N LEU A 243 -18.54 -26.75 -11.47
CA LEU A 243 -17.21 -26.80 -12.07
C LEU A 243 -17.27 -27.12 -13.58
N ARG A 244 -18.08 -28.10 -13.99
CA ARG A 244 -18.27 -28.43 -15.42
C ARG A 244 -18.82 -27.25 -16.21
N GLN A 245 -19.88 -26.64 -15.72
CA GLN A 245 -20.49 -25.46 -16.35
C GLN A 245 -19.50 -24.30 -16.46
N SER A 246 -18.69 -24.05 -15.43
CA SER A 246 -17.67 -23.00 -15.46
C SER A 246 -16.58 -23.28 -16.49
N VAL A 247 -16.10 -24.51 -16.64
CA VAL A 247 -15.13 -24.90 -17.69
C VAL A 247 -15.73 -24.74 -19.09
N GLU A 248 -16.99 -25.07 -19.28
CA GLU A 248 -17.66 -24.88 -20.57
C GLU A 248 -17.86 -23.40 -20.91
N GLN A 249 -18.19 -22.57 -19.93
CA GLN A 249 -18.32 -21.12 -20.11
C GLN A 249 -16.99 -20.47 -20.52
N VAL A 250 -15.86 -20.88 -19.90
CA VAL A 250 -14.53 -20.36 -20.24
C VAL A 250 -14.09 -20.79 -21.65
N LYS A 251 -14.50 -21.97 -22.11
CA LYS A 251 -14.22 -22.46 -23.47
C LYS A 251 -15.04 -21.76 -24.57
N LYS A 252 -16.19 -21.20 -24.25
CA LYS A 252 -16.96 -20.38 -25.20
C LYS A 252 -16.28 -19.01 -25.28
N PRO A 253 -15.83 -18.53 -26.47
CA PRO A 253 -15.29 -17.18 -26.57
C PRO A 253 -16.36 -16.22 -26.08
N LEU A 254 -16.02 -15.39 -25.09
CA LEU A 254 -16.85 -14.28 -24.62
C LEU A 254 -17.25 -13.48 -25.85
N ALA A 255 -18.52 -13.62 -26.31
CA ALA A 255 -19.11 -12.67 -27.21
C ALA A 255 -18.88 -11.30 -26.55
N LYS A 256 -18.20 -10.39 -27.29
CA LYS A 256 -17.88 -9.05 -26.88
C LYS A 256 -19.03 -8.48 -26.04
N ALA A 257 -18.81 -8.32 -24.74
CA ALA A 257 -19.66 -7.45 -23.98
C ALA A 257 -19.49 -6.07 -24.64
N GLU A 258 -20.51 -5.57 -25.26
CA GLU A 258 -20.57 -4.22 -25.81
C GLU A 258 -20.26 -3.27 -24.66
N ALA A 259 -19.12 -2.59 -24.79
CA ALA A 259 -18.80 -1.48 -23.92
C ALA A 259 -19.96 -0.49 -23.99
N PRO A 260 -20.46 0.05 -22.87
CA PRO A 260 -21.49 1.07 -22.90
C PRO A 260 -20.98 2.22 -23.76
N THR A 261 -21.64 2.44 -24.89
CA THR A 261 -21.39 3.54 -25.81
C THR A 261 -21.57 4.86 -25.04
N ARG A 262 -20.48 5.53 -24.76
CA ARG A 262 -20.49 6.92 -24.32
C ARG A 262 -21.22 7.74 -25.37
N PRO A 263 -22.25 8.54 -25.02
CA PRO A 263 -22.81 9.48 -25.97
C PRO A 263 -21.75 10.50 -26.35
N ALA A 264 -21.41 10.54 -27.64
CA ALA A 264 -20.49 11.49 -28.21
C ALA A 264 -21.07 12.92 -28.06
N ALA A 265 -20.59 13.66 -27.08
CA ALA A 265 -20.84 15.10 -27.02
C ALA A 265 -20.10 15.75 -28.18
N ALA A 266 -20.84 16.15 -29.18
CA ALA A 266 -20.36 16.85 -30.37
C ALA A 266 -19.77 18.20 -29.98
N ALA A 267 -18.46 18.27 -29.89
CA ALA A 267 -17.72 19.51 -29.78
C ALA A 267 -17.62 20.17 -31.16
N LYS A 268 -18.61 20.96 -31.53
CA LYS A 268 -18.49 21.97 -32.60
C LYS A 268 -17.55 23.10 -32.10
N ARG A 269 -16.26 22.97 -32.27
CA ARG A 269 -15.35 24.10 -32.28
C ARG A 269 -15.30 24.70 -33.68
N LYS A 270 -16.04 25.77 -33.87
CA LYS A 270 -15.85 26.69 -34.99
C LYS A 270 -14.47 27.32 -34.89
N ARG A 271 -13.64 27.06 -35.88
CA ARG A 271 -12.47 27.86 -36.22
C ARG A 271 -12.97 29.26 -36.59
N ALA A 272 -12.55 30.27 -35.86
CA ALA A 272 -12.50 31.66 -36.35
C ALA A 272 -11.01 31.98 -36.48
N ALA A 273 -10.59 32.10 -37.73
CA ALA A 273 -9.25 32.51 -38.12
C ALA A 273 -9.15 34.04 -38.10
N ALA A 274 -7.99 34.48 -37.70
CA ALA A 274 -7.23 35.64 -38.18
C ALA A 274 -7.90 37.00 -38.33
N ALA A 275 -7.32 37.99 -37.67
CA ALA A 275 -6.74 39.22 -38.23
C ALA A 275 -6.20 40.05 -37.07
N ALA A 276 -4.90 40.15 -36.97
CA ALA A 276 -4.05 41.28 -37.19
C ALA A 276 -4.64 42.63 -36.71
N GLU A 277 -4.00 43.24 -35.70
CA GLU A 277 -3.39 44.57 -35.90
C GLU A 277 -2.63 45.02 -34.66
N ALA A 278 -1.39 45.32 -34.91
CA ALA A 278 -0.44 46.01 -34.04
C ALA A 278 -0.91 47.43 -33.73
N ARG A 279 -0.70 47.93 -32.50
CA ARG A 279 -0.30 49.33 -32.23
C ARG A 279 0.08 49.53 -30.74
N PRO A 280 0.76 50.66 -30.37
CA PRO A 280 2.09 50.57 -29.87
C PRO A 280 2.31 51.03 -28.42
N VAL A 281 3.53 50.83 -27.97
CA VAL A 281 4.15 51.35 -26.74
C VAL A 281 3.78 52.81 -26.41
N ARG A 282 3.38 53.07 -25.16
CA ARG A 282 3.57 54.38 -24.53
C ARG A 282 4.26 54.23 -23.17
N LYS A 283 5.49 54.75 -23.15
CA LYS A 283 6.21 55.16 -21.94
C LYS A 283 5.54 56.36 -21.31
N ALA A 284 5.45 56.42 -20.00
CA ALA A 284 5.53 57.58 -19.13
C ALA A 284 5.71 57.07 -17.71
N VAL A 285 6.84 57.22 -17.09
CA VAL A 285 7.52 58.31 -16.39
C VAL A 285 6.74 58.79 -15.14
N ARG A 286 7.38 58.48 -14.00
CA ARG A 286 7.49 59.21 -12.71
C ARG A 286 6.29 60.00 -12.16
N LYS A 287 5.85 59.65 -10.95
CA LYS A 287 6.23 60.39 -9.71
C LYS A 287 6.10 59.45 -8.53
#